data_bd52093af8757dbaf0ccf5a02c9ce6b2
#
_entry.id   bd52093af8757dbaf0ccf5a02c9ce6b2
#
_cell.length_a   1.000
_cell.length_b   1.000
_cell.length_c   1.000
_cell.angle_alpha   90.00
_cell.angle_beta   90.00
_cell.angle_gamma   90.00
#
_symmetry.space_group_name_H-M   'P 1'
#
loop_
_entity.id
_entity.type
_entity.pdbx_description
1 polymer ?
#
loop_
_entity_poly.entity_id
_entity_poly.type
_entity_poly.pdbx_seq_one_letter_code
_entity_poly.pdbx_strand_id
1 'polypeptide(L)'
;MVITTNRGLLTPETRIDLAELKALGCDSIDAEHEGYRVPLERDVTRLAKKAPDAQVVLLGSVATGKYVDILLEILGQRLLFPHDFIGRGDMSRGGLMLRSVRDDRELAYVPVAGAVRRGKRPPKLVPRIPS
;
A
#
# COMPACT_ATOMS: atom_id res chain seq x y z
N MET A 1 -7.17 -5.36 -2.66
CA MET A 1 -7.80 -4.49 -1.64
C MET A 1 -7.20 -3.10 -1.73
N VAL A 2 -8.00 -2.09 -1.51
CA VAL A 2 -7.61 -0.68 -1.56
C VAL A 2 -7.78 -0.07 -0.17
N ILE A 3 -6.75 0.62 0.33
CA ILE A 3 -6.84 1.37 1.59
C ILE A 3 -7.55 2.68 1.32
N THR A 4 -8.63 2.94 2.04
CA THR A 4 -9.41 4.19 1.93
C THR A 4 -9.15 5.12 3.11
N THR A 5 -9.59 6.36 2.97
CA THR A 5 -9.39 7.39 4.01
C THR A 5 -10.25 7.17 5.25
N ASN A 6 -11.44 6.54 5.13
CA ASN A 6 -12.38 6.42 6.25
C ASN A 6 -13.30 5.20 6.19
N ARG A 7 -13.08 4.27 5.26
CA ARG A 7 -13.86 3.04 5.12
C ARG A 7 -13.03 1.76 5.24
N GLY A 8 -11.80 1.86 5.70
CA GLY A 8 -10.89 0.74 5.79
C GLY A 8 -10.51 0.19 4.42
N LEU A 9 -10.57 -1.14 4.28
CA LEU A 9 -10.23 -1.83 3.03
C LEU A 9 -11.47 -2.03 2.16
N LEU A 10 -11.38 -1.64 0.90
CA LEU A 10 -12.40 -1.93 -0.11
C LEU A 10 -11.79 -2.74 -1.25
N THR A 11 -12.63 -3.55 -1.90
CA THR A 11 -12.21 -4.22 -3.13
C THR A 11 -12.15 -3.20 -4.28
N PRO A 12 -11.27 -3.40 -5.28
CA PRO A 12 -11.20 -2.48 -6.42
C PRO A 12 -12.50 -2.38 -7.21
N GLU A 13 -13.35 -3.41 -7.15
CA GLU A 13 -14.62 -3.48 -7.86
C GLU A 13 -15.78 -2.81 -7.10
N THR A 14 -15.53 -2.32 -5.89
CA THR A 14 -16.55 -1.62 -5.09
C THR A 14 -17.05 -0.39 -5.83
N ARG A 15 -18.36 -0.32 -6.06
CA ARG A 15 -18.99 0.85 -6.69
C ARG A 15 -19.21 1.94 -5.64
N ILE A 16 -18.86 3.16 -6.00
CA ILE A 16 -19.11 4.35 -5.19
C ILE A 16 -19.79 5.41 -6.05
N ASP A 17 -20.69 6.17 -5.45
CA ASP A 17 -21.29 7.33 -6.09
C ASP A 17 -20.50 8.60 -5.79
N LEU A 18 -20.93 9.74 -6.36
CA LEU A 18 -20.22 11.01 -6.16
C LEU A 18 -20.24 11.47 -4.70
N ALA A 19 -21.33 11.25 -3.98
CA ALA A 19 -21.43 11.61 -2.57
C ALA A 19 -20.45 10.80 -1.72
N GLU A 20 -20.34 9.49 -1.98
CA GLU A 20 -19.39 8.60 -1.32
C GLU A 20 -17.94 8.99 -1.65
N LEU A 21 -17.65 9.35 -2.89
CA LEU A 21 -16.32 9.82 -3.28
C LEU A 21 -15.93 11.10 -2.54
N LYS A 22 -16.85 12.06 -2.42
CA LYS A 22 -16.63 13.29 -1.65
C LYS A 22 -16.41 13.00 -0.18
N ALA A 23 -17.16 12.06 0.40
CA ALA A 23 -16.99 11.65 1.80
C ALA A 23 -15.61 11.03 2.03
N LEU A 24 -15.08 10.25 1.10
CA LEU A 24 -13.71 9.71 1.19
C LEU A 24 -12.65 10.82 1.15
N GLY A 25 -12.92 11.92 0.45
CA GLY A 25 -12.01 13.07 0.36
C GLY A 25 -12.00 13.98 1.58
N CYS A 26 -12.92 13.80 2.55
CA CYS A 26 -13.05 14.67 3.71
C CYS A 26 -12.07 14.36 4.84
N ASP A 27 -11.49 13.16 4.87
CA ASP A 27 -10.62 12.70 5.95
C ASP A 27 -9.17 12.61 5.52
N SER A 28 -8.28 12.82 6.49
CA SER A 28 -6.83 12.67 6.29
C SER A 28 -6.39 11.23 6.46
N ILE A 29 -5.44 10.80 5.64
CA ILE A 29 -4.70 9.54 5.86
C ILE A 29 -3.60 9.81 6.86
N ASP A 30 -3.89 9.59 8.14
CA ASP A 30 -2.98 9.79 9.26
C ASP A 30 -3.22 8.66 10.27
N ALA A 31 -2.14 7.96 10.64
CA ALA A 31 -2.20 6.84 11.59
C ALA A 31 -2.78 7.24 12.97
N GLU A 32 -2.72 8.53 13.32
CA GLU A 32 -3.28 9.07 14.56
C GLU A 32 -4.77 9.43 14.43
N HIS A 33 -5.29 9.52 13.20
CA HIS A 33 -6.69 9.90 12.96
C HIS A 33 -7.61 8.69 13.08
N GLU A 34 -8.50 8.68 14.06
CA GLU A 34 -9.39 7.54 14.36
C GLU A 34 -10.31 7.18 13.19
N GLY A 35 -10.83 8.15 12.47
CA GLY A 35 -11.69 7.92 11.32
C GLY A 35 -11.01 7.13 10.18
N TYR A 36 -9.70 7.24 10.08
CA TYR A 36 -8.88 6.45 9.18
C TYR A 36 -8.46 5.13 9.83
N ARG A 37 -7.90 5.20 11.03
CA ARG A 37 -7.26 4.05 11.70
C ARG A 37 -8.24 2.96 12.08
N VAL A 38 -9.35 3.29 12.73
CA VAL A 38 -10.27 2.30 13.29
C VAL A 38 -10.88 1.37 12.24
N PRO A 39 -11.45 1.87 11.12
CA PRO A 39 -11.94 0.98 10.06
C PRO A 39 -10.84 0.12 9.44
N LEU A 40 -9.64 0.69 9.25
CA LEU A 40 -8.52 -0.03 8.68
C LEU A 40 -8.04 -1.15 9.61
N GLU A 41 -7.85 -0.88 10.88
CA GLU A 41 -7.48 -1.89 11.88
C GLU A 41 -8.49 -3.03 11.92
N ARG A 42 -9.77 -2.72 11.92
CA ARG A 42 -10.84 -3.71 11.90
C ARG A 42 -10.71 -4.64 10.70
N ASP A 43 -10.55 -4.07 9.51
CA ASP A 43 -10.55 -4.85 8.27
C ASP A 43 -9.26 -5.64 8.10
N VAL A 44 -8.11 -5.08 8.46
CA VAL A 44 -6.83 -5.80 8.41
C VAL A 44 -6.79 -6.92 9.44
N THR A 45 -7.36 -6.70 10.62
CA THR A 45 -7.47 -7.75 11.64
C THR A 45 -8.34 -8.91 11.15
N ARG A 46 -9.46 -8.63 10.48
CA ARG A 46 -10.28 -9.67 9.85
C ARG A 46 -9.53 -10.44 8.79
N LEU A 47 -8.80 -9.74 7.94
CA LEU A 47 -7.98 -10.35 6.89
C LEU A 47 -6.92 -11.26 7.50
N ALA A 48 -6.24 -10.80 8.54
CA ALA A 48 -5.21 -11.58 9.23
C ALA A 48 -5.75 -12.88 9.85
N LYS A 49 -6.96 -12.84 10.39
CA LYS A 49 -7.62 -14.01 10.97
C LYS A 49 -8.15 -14.97 9.91
N LYS A 50 -8.70 -14.42 8.82
CA LYS A 50 -9.30 -15.20 7.74
C LYS A 50 -8.25 -15.94 6.90
N ALA A 51 -7.06 -15.37 6.77
CA ALA A 51 -5.96 -15.92 6.00
C ALA A 51 -4.67 -15.90 6.83
N PRO A 52 -4.55 -16.75 7.87
CA PRO A 52 -3.44 -16.67 8.85
C PRO A 52 -2.07 -16.95 8.26
N ASP A 53 -1.99 -17.69 7.15
CA ASP A 53 -0.72 -18.02 6.49
C ASP A 53 -0.42 -17.14 5.28
N ALA A 54 -1.30 -16.18 4.96
CA ALA A 54 -1.10 -15.33 3.80
C ALA A 54 -0.06 -14.24 4.07
N GLN A 55 0.79 -14.01 3.09
CA GLN A 55 1.64 -12.83 3.01
C GLN A 55 0.84 -11.68 2.39
N VAL A 56 1.03 -10.47 2.91
CA VAL A 56 0.33 -9.27 2.43
C VAL A 56 1.36 -8.30 1.89
N VAL A 57 1.20 -7.88 0.64
CA VAL A 57 2.11 -6.94 0.00
C VAL A 57 1.50 -5.54 0.01
N LEU A 58 2.21 -4.58 0.59
CA LEU A 58 1.83 -3.18 0.54
C LEU A 58 2.40 -2.54 -0.72
N LEU A 59 1.53 -2.15 -1.63
CA LEU A 59 1.89 -1.43 -2.85
C LEU A 59 1.62 0.06 -2.66
N GLY A 60 2.41 0.71 -1.82
CA GLY A 60 2.23 2.10 -1.48
C GLY A 60 3.49 2.70 -0.86
N SER A 61 3.35 3.87 -0.25
CA SER A 61 4.45 4.52 0.44
C SER A 61 4.83 3.76 1.72
N VAL A 62 6.11 3.47 1.88
CA VAL A 62 6.66 2.82 3.08
C VAL A 62 7.54 3.76 3.90
N ALA A 63 7.84 4.95 3.38
CA ALA A 63 8.73 5.92 4.02
C ALA A 63 8.11 6.59 5.25
N THR A 64 6.77 6.72 5.28
CA THR A 64 6.01 7.30 6.38
C THR A 64 5.18 6.25 7.09
N GLY A 65 4.74 6.55 8.32
CA GLY A 65 3.95 5.61 9.11
C GLY A 65 2.48 5.50 8.73
N LYS A 66 1.99 6.28 7.76
CA LYS A 66 0.54 6.37 7.49
C LYS A 66 -0.13 5.05 7.12
N TYR A 67 0.59 4.13 6.46
CA TYR A 67 0.11 2.78 6.19
C TYR A 67 0.83 1.75 7.06
N VAL A 68 2.14 1.88 7.12
CA VAL A 68 3.03 0.87 7.72
C VAL A 68 2.76 0.67 9.20
N ASP A 69 2.56 1.75 9.98
CA ASP A 69 2.41 1.64 11.41
C ASP A 69 1.21 0.76 11.79
N ILE A 70 0.09 0.92 11.11
CA ILE A 70 -1.12 0.13 11.36
C ILE A 70 -0.95 -1.30 10.86
N LEU A 71 -0.49 -1.46 9.64
CA LEU A 71 -0.37 -2.78 9.01
C LEU A 71 0.68 -3.65 9.69
N LEU A 72 1.81 -3.06 10.06
CA LEU A 72 2.91 -3.79 10.70
C LEU A 72 2.53 -4.31 12.08
N GLU A 73 1.80 -3.51 12.86
CA GLU A 73 1.33 -3.90 14.19
C GLU A 73 0.45 -5.15 14.13
N ILE A 74 -0.39 -5.28 13.10
CA ILE A 74 -1.33 -6.39 12.95
C ILE A 74 -0.70 -7.59 12.24
N LEU A 75 0.04 -7.34 11.17
CA LEU A 75 0.55 -8.39 10.27
C LEU A 75 1.97 -8.84 10.61
N GLY A 76 2.78 -8.00 11.25
CA GLY A 76 4.15 -8.33 11.62
C GLY A 76 4.98 -8.78 10.41
N GLN A 77 5.62 -9.95 10.52
CA GLN A 77 6.48 -10.51 9.49
C GLN A 77 5.77 -10.86 8.18
N ARG A 78 4.45 -10.94 8.19
CA ARG A 78 3.64 -11.22 7.00
C ARG A 78 3.46 -10.01 6.08
N LEU A 79 3.80 -8.80 6.56
CA LEU A 79 3.72 -7.58 5.75
C LEU A 79 4.99 -7.44 4.92
N LEU A 80 4.82 -7.46 3.62
CA LEU A 80 5.90 -7.32 2.63
C LEU A 80 5.73 -6.01 1.84
N PHE A 81 6.79 -5.58 1.21
CA PHE A 81 6.74 -4.48 0.25
C PHE A 81 7.79 -4.69 -0.84
N PRO A 82 7.63 -4.07 -2.03
CA PRO A 82 8.65 -4.15 -3.07
C PRO A 82 9.90 -3.38 -2.63
N HIS A 83 11.04 -4.06 -2.56
CA HIS A 83 12.31 -3.45 -2.18
C HIS A 83 12.66 -2.23 -3.03
N ASP A 84 12.37 -2.29 -4.33
CA ASP A 84 12.66 -1.22 -5.27
C ASP A 84 11.81 0.04 -5.07
N PHE A 85 10.82 0.01 -4.17
CA PHE A 85 10.04 1.20 -3.82
C PHE A 85 10.77 2.17 -2.91
N ILE A 86 11.86 1.76 -2.28
CA ILE A 86 12.63 2.61 -1.37
C ILE A 86 13.14 3.85 -2.11
N GLY A 87 12.86 5.03 -1.56
CA GLY A 87 13.28 6.30 -2.12
C GLY A 87 12.48 6.77 -3.34
N ARG A 88 11.48 6.03 -3.79
CA ARG A 88 10.66 6.39 -4.96
C ARG A 88 9.37 7.09 -4.56
N GLY A 89 8.94 8.04 -5.38
CA GLY A 89 7.63 8.69 -5.25
C GLY A 89 6.52 7.93 -5.98
N ASP A 90 5.28 8.42 -5.87
CA ASP A 90 4.09 7.75 -6.40
C ASP A 90 4.18 7.41 -7.89
N MET A 91 4.64 8.34 -8.71
CA MET A 91 4.74 8.13 -10.17
C MET A 91 5.77 7.07 -10.51
N SER A 92 6.90 7.05 -9.81
CA SER A 92 7.95 6.07 -10.04
C SER A 92 7.52 4.67 -9.57
N ARG A 93 6.82 4.57 -8.43
CA ARG A 93 6.26 3.30 -7.96
C ARG A 93 5.22 2.75 -8.93
N GLY A 94 4.33 3.63 -9.42
CA GLY A 94 3.36 3.26 -10.45
C GLY A 94 4.01 2.77 -11.73
N GLY A 95 5.08 3.44 -12.17
CA GLY A 95 5.86 3.02 -13.33
C GLY A 95 6.47 1.63 -13.18
N LEU A 96 7.03 1.31 -12.00
CA LEU A 96 7.55 -0.03 -11.72
C LEU A 96 6.46 -1.09 -11.76
N MET A 97 5.28 -0.82 -11.21
CA MET A 97 4.16 -1.76 -11.24
C MET A 97 3.69 -2.03 -12.67
N LEU A 98 3.59 -0.98 -13.49
CA LEU A 98 3.20 -1.14 -14.90
C LEU A 98 4.23 -1.98 -15.68
N ARG A 99 5.52 -1.77 -15.46
CA ARG A 99 6.59 -2.56 -16.09
C ARG A 99 6.53 -4.02 -15.65
N SER A 100 6.27 -4.26 -14.37
CA SER A 100 6.09 -5.60 -13.81
C SER A 100 4.96 -6.35 -14.52
N VAL A 101 3.84 -5.70 -14.74
CA VAL A 101 2.70 -6.28 -15.47
C VAL A 101 3.05 -6.56 -16.93
N ARG A 102 3.70 -5.61 -17.62
CA ARG A 102 4.11 -5.79 -19.03
C ARG A 102 5.13 -6.89 -19.23
N ASP A 103 6.05 -7.02 -18.28
CA ASP A 103 7.13 -8.01 -18.36
C ASP A 103 6.69 -9.38 -17.80
N ASP A 104 5.47 -9.49 -17.31
CA ASP A 104 4.93 -10.67 -16.61
C ASP A 104 5.89 -11.16 -15.50
N ARG A 105 6.38 -10.21 -14.73
CA ARG A 105 7.32 -10.44 -13.62
C ARG A 105 6.82 -9.75 -12.36
N GLU A 106 6.82 -10.47 -11.25
CA GLU A 106 6.62 -9.84 -9.95
C GLU A 106 7.86 -9.06 -9.52
N LEU A 107 7.63 -8.00 -8.74
CA LEU A 107 8.69 -7.27 -8.06
C LEU A 107 9.25 -8.15 -6.92
N ALA A 108 10.48 -7.86 -6.51
CA ALA A 108 11.07 -8.53 -5.37
C ALA A 108 10.47 -7.98 -4.08
N TYR A 109 9.84 -8.82 -3.28
CA TYR A 109 9.19 -8.43 -2.02
C TYR A 109 10.07 -8.81 -0.84
N VAL A 110 10.13 -7.91 0.15
CA VAL A 110 10.85 -8.12 1.41
C VAL A 110 9.96 -7.75 2.58
N PRO A 111 10.18 -8.35 3.77
CA PRO A 111 9.42 -7.96 4.96
C PRO A 111 9.64 -6.50 5.33
N VAL A 112 8.58 -5.83 5.72
CA VAL A 112 8.65 -4.46 6.23
C VAL A 112 9.35 -4.43 7.59
N ALA A 113 9.11 -5.42 8.44
CA ALA A 113 9.69 -5.51 9.77
C ALA A 113 11.22 -5.57 9.68
N GLY A 114 11.89 -4.63 10.33
CA GLY A 114 13.35 -4.53 10.34
C GLY A 114 14.00 -3.97 9.08
N ALA A 115 13.22 -3.64 8.05
CA ALA A 115 13.76 -3.10 6.81
C ALA A 115 14.13 -1.61 6.94
N VAL A 116 15.16 -1.21 6.21
CA VAL A 116 15.46 0.21 5.98
C VAL A 116 14.49 0.69 4.89
N ARG A 117 13.57 1.59 5.26
CA ARG A 117 12.44 2.01 4.41
C ARG A 117 12.68 3.34 3.69
N ARG A 118 13.77 4.04 4.02
CA ARG A 118 14.15 5.33 3.44
C ARG A 118 15.53 5.20 2.82
N GLY A 119 15.73 5.86 1.71
CA GLY A 119 17.01 5.85 1.05
C GLY A 119 17.10 6.95 -0.01
N LYS A 120 18.23 7.00 -0.70
CA LYS A 120 18.42 7.91 -1.82
C LYS A 120 17.36 7.66 -2.89
N ARG A 121 16.88 8.75 -3.50
CA ARG A 121 16.01 8.63 -4.67
C ARG A 121 16.79 7.92 -5.78
N PRO A 122 16.31 6.75 -6.26
CA PRO A 122 16.94 6.06 -7.38
C PRO A 122 16.87 6.91 -8.66
N PRO A 123 17.68 6.61 -9.67
CA PRO A 123 17.54 7.25 -10.97
C PRO A 123 16.12 7.10 -11.52
N LYS A 124 15.65 8.12 -12.25
CA LYS A 124 14.36 8.04 -12.92
C LYS A 124 14.31 6.86 -13.86
N LEU A 125 13.16 6.21 -13.94
CA LEU A 125 12.95 5.14 -14.92
C LEU A 125 13.08 5.69 -16.33
N VAL A 126 13.85 5.00 -17.15
CA VAL A 126 13.99 5.37 -18.57
C VAL A 126 12.66 5.09 -19.27
N PRO A 127 12.08 6.07 -20.01
CA PRO A 127 10.88 5.83 -20.78
C PRO A 127 11.06 4.67 -21.76
N ARG A 128 10.05 3.80 -21.82
CA ARG A 128 10.03 2.70 -22.81
C ARG A 128 9.20 3.11 -24.01
N ILE A 129 9.72 2.86 -25.18
CA ILE A 129 8.99 3.09 -26.43
C ILE A 129 7.91 1.99 -26.54
N PRO A 130 6.63 2.34 -26.77
CA PRO A 130 5.60 1.34 -27.00
C PRO A 130 5.92 0.52 -28.23
N SER A 131 5.89 -0.78 -28.10
CA SER A 131 6.10 -1.71 -29.19
C SER A 131 4.79 -2.13 -29.84
#